data_d089735da5592b89c713bf15e864de6d
#
_entry.id   d089735da5592b89c713bf15e864de6d
#
_cell.length_a   1.000
_cell.length_b   1.000
_cell.length_c   1.000
_cell.angle_alpha   90.00
_cell.angle_beta   90.00
_cell.angle_gamma   90.00
#
_symmetry.space_group_name_H-M   'P 1'
#
loop_
_entity.id
_entity.type
_entity.pdbx_description
1 polymer ?
#
loop_
_entity_poly.entity_id
_entity_poly.type
_entity_poly.pdbx_seq_one_letter_code
_entity_poly.pdbx_strand_id
1 'polypeptide(L)' 'MALIAELEKQGVTFKIHHCANSGAILDYPEMHLDMVRAGVILYGMEPSLSVEHHADFRPVLSLHSVISHVKEIEPG' A
#
# COMPACT_ATOMS: atom_id res chain seq x y z
N MET A 1 -19.27 -4.52 -7.86
CA MET A 1 -19.60 -3.85 -6.61
C MET A 1 -20.88 -3.07 -6.73
N ALA A 2 -21.72 -3.12 -5.69
CA ALA A 2 -23.07 -2.51 -5.72
C ALA A 2 -23.04 -0.99 -5.95
N LEU A 3 -22.06 -0.29 -5.35
CA LEU A 3 -21.94 1.15 -5.52
C LEU A 3 -21.66 1.56 -6.96
N ILE A 4 -20.76 0.86 -7.63
CA ILE A 4 -20.40 1.12 -9.03
C ILE A 4 -21.62 0.89 -9.92
N ALA A 5 -22.32 -0.23 -9.71
CA ALA A 5 -23.52 -0.54 -10.47
C ALA A 5 -24.62 0.52 -10.27
N GLU A 6 -24.79 1.02 -9.05
CA GLU A 6 -25.76 2.08 -8.75
C GLU A 6 -25.41 3.40 -9.43
N LEU A 7 -24.12 3.78 -9.42
CA LEU A 7 -23.66 4.98 -10.10
C LEU A 7 -23.83 4.89 -11.61
N GLU A 8 -23.57 3.73 -12.19
CA GLU A 8 -23.75 3.49 -13.62
C GLU A 8 -25.22 3.61 -14.04
N LYS A 9 -26.15 3.16 -13.19
CA LYS A 9 -27.59 3.34 -13.42
C LYS A 9 -28.00 4.81 -13.45
N GLN A 10 -27.28 5.66 -12.75
CA GLN A 10 -27.52 7.10 -12.71
C GLN A 10 -26.80 7.87 -13.82
N GLY A 11 -26.15 7.18 -14.75
CA GLY A 11 -25.47 7.77 -15.88
C GLY A 11 -24.01 8.12 -15.66
N VAL A 12 -23.44 7.74 -14.51
CA VAL A 12 -21.99 7.90 -14.25
C VAL A 12 -21.27 6.68 -14.77
N THR A 13 -20.29 6.88 -15.64
CA THR A 13 -19.49 5.80 -16.22
C THR A 13 -18.01 5.99 -15.93
N PHE A 14 -17.29 4.86 -15.82
CA PHE A 14 -15.85 4.84 -15.56
C PHE A 14 -15.15 3.95 -16.60
N LYS A 15 -14.04 4.40 -17.12
CA LYS A 15 -13.22 3.58 -18.02
C LYS A 15 -12.50 2.47 -17.28
N ILE A 16 -12.03 2.75 -16.08
CA ILE A 16 -11.29 1.82 -15.22
C ILE A 16 -11.86 1.92 -13.82
N HIS A 17 -12.21 0.76 -13.24
CA HIS A 17 -12.66 0.67 -11.85
C HIS A 17 -11.48 0.28 -10.98
N HIS A 18 -11.19 1.04 -9.95
CA HIS A 18 -10.15 0.70 -8.99
C HIS A 18 -10.43 1.29 -7.62
N CYS A 19 -10.07 0.56 -6.58
CA CYS A 19 -10.20 1.03 -5.20
C CYS A 19 -9.14 0.42 -4.27
N ALA A 20 -8.39 -0.59 -4.72
CA ALA A 20 -7.47 -1.33 -3.86
C ALA A 20 -6.15 -0.59 -3.69
N ASN A 21 -5.76 -0.37 -2.43
CA ASN A 21 -4.43 0.02 -2.01
C ASN A 21 -3.61 -1.22 -1.63
N SER A 22 -2.41 -1.03 -1.05
CA SER A 22 -1.54 -2.16 -0.67
C SER A 22 -2.23 -3.17 0.25
N GLY A 23 -2.97 -2.71 1.25
CA GLY A 23 -3.69 -3.60 2.17
C GLY A 23 -4.77 -4.41 1.47
N ALA A 24 -5.57 -3.77 0.63
CA ALA A 24 -6.63 -4.43 -0.10
C ALA A 24 -6.09 -5.39 -1.17
N ILE A 25 -4.93 -5.11 -1.74
CA ILE A 25 -4.27 -6.03 -2.68
C ILE A 25 -4.00 -7.38 -1.99
N LEU A 26 -3.53 -7.34 -0.76
CA LEU A 26 -3.19 -8.55 -0.01
C LEU A 26 -4.43 -9.28 0.53
N ASP A 27 -5.36 -8.56 1.13
CA ASP A 27 -6.45 -9.16 1.91
C ASP A 27 -7.77 -9.29 1.16
N TYR A 28 -7.99 -8.50 0.11
CA TYR A 28 -9.28 -8.44 -0.57
C TYR A 28 -9.15 -8.60 -2.08
N PRO A 29 -8.88 -9.84 -2.57
CA PRO A 29 -8.76 -10.07 -4.02
C PRO A 29 -9.98 -9.63 -4.82
N GLU A 30 -11.17 -9.69 -4.24
CA GLU A 30 -12.42 -9.25 -4.87
C GLU A 30 -12.48 -7.75 -5.12
N MET A 31 -11.59 -6.99 -4.46
CA MET A 31 -11.50 -5.53 -4.61
C MET A 31 -10.48 -5.11 -5.67
N HIS A 32 -9.83 -6.06 -6.34
CA HIS A 32 -8.82 -5.74 -7.36
C HIS A 32 -9.43 -5.02 -8.57
N LEU A 33 -10.66 -5.41 -8.95
CA LEU A 33 -11.36 -4.83 -10.10
C LEU A 33 -10.47 -4.79 -11.35
N ASP A 34 -10.45 -3.67 -12.06
CA ASP A 34 -9.65 -3.53 -13.28
C ASP A 34 -8.20 -3.14 -13.01
N MET A 35 -7.94 -2.51 -11.87
CA MET A 35 -6.63 -1.96 -11.54
C MET A 35 -6.43 -1.91 -10.03
N VAL A 36 -5.20 -2.07 -9.59
CA VAL A 36 -4.81 -1.88 -8.18
C VAL A 36 -3.72 -0.82 -8.09
N ARG A 37 -3.58 -0.22 -6.91
CA ARG A 37 -2.54 0.78 -6.64
C ARG A 37 -1.62 0.25 -5.55
N ALA A 38 -0.53 -0.39 -5.97
CA ALA A 38 0.49 -0.85 -5.05
C ALA A 38 1.35 0.34 -4.59
N GLY A 39 1.52 0.48 -3.29
CA GLY A 39 2.33 1.53 -2.68
C GLY A 39 3.47 0.93 -1.87
N VAL A 40 3.32 0.88 -0.54
CA VAL A 40 4.40 0.39 0.36
C VAL A 40 4.85 -1.03 0.06
N ILE A 41 3.99 -1.89 -0.50
CA ILE A 41 4.38 -3.25 -0.85
C ILE A 41 5.45 -3.29 -1.94
N LEU A 42 5.51 -2.28 -2.80
CA LEU A 42 6.59 -2.17 -3.81
C LEU A 42 7.95 -1.92 -3.18
N TYR A 43 7.98 -1.37 -1.97
CA TYR A 43 9.20 -1.13 -1.21
C TYR A 43 9.60 -2.31 -0.32
N GLY A 44 8.83 -3.38 -0.37
CA GLY A 44 9.12 -4.57 0.41
C GLY A 44 8.60 -4.51 1.85
N MET A 45 7.60 -3.67 2.11
CA MET A 45 7.03 -3.49 3.44
C MET A 45 5.56 -3.87 3.46
N GLU A 46 5.12 -4.44 4.57
CA GLU A 46 3.70 -4.70 4.79
C GLU A 46 2.98 -3.41 5.20
N PRO A 47 1.73 -3.19 4.71
CA PRO A 47 1.01 -1.96 4.99
C PRO A 47 0.62 -1.77 6.45
N SER A 48 0.38 -2.86 7.18
CA SER A 48 0.08 -2.79 8.61
C SER A 48 0.19 -4.16 9.26
N LEU A 49 0.20 -4.19 10.59
CA LEU A 49 0.19 -5.44 11.36
C LEU A 49 -1.16 -6.16 11.31
N SER A 50 -2.22 -5.48 10.89
CA SER A 50 -3.56 -6.05 10.80
C SER A 50 -3.83 -6.77 9.48
N VAL A 51 -2.90 -6.76 8.55
CA VAL A 51 -3.01 -7.53 7.30
C VAL A 51 -2.97 -9.02 7.61
N GLU A 52 -3.94 -9.77 7.11
CA GLU A 52 -4.06 -11.21 7.36
C GLU A 52 -3.25 -12.05 6.38
N HIS A 53 -3.16 -11.62 5.12
CA HIS A 53 -2.43 -12.32 4.07
C HIS A 53 -1.08 -11.67 3.86
N HIS A 54 -0.02 -12.46 4.03
CA HIS A 54 1.35 -12.00 3.93
C HIS A 54 2.03 -12.55 2.69
N ALA A 55 2.96 -11.77 2.14
CA ALA A 55 3.80 -12.19 1.03
C ALA A 55 5.27 -12.07 1.42
N ASP A 56 6.14 -12.77 0.71
CA ASP A 56 7.58 -12.70 0.93
C ASP A 56 8.14 -11.44 0.24
N PHE A 57 7.98 -10.31 0.91
CA PHE A 57 8.48 -9.04 0.42
C PHE A 57 9.97 -8.89 0.69
N ARG A 58 10.66 -8.25 -0.25
CA ARG A 58 12.08 -7.92 -0.11
C ARG A 58 12.27 -6.42 -0.28
N PRO A 59 13.02 -5.76 0.63
CA PRO A 59 13.28 -4.33 0.49
C PRO A 59 14.04 -4.03 -0.81
N VAL A 60 13.59 -2.98 -1.51
CA VAL A 60 14.23 -2.50 -2.74
C VAL A 60 14.93 -1.17 -2.54
N LEU A 61 14.80 -0.58 -1.36
CA LEU A 61 15.40 0.70 -1.01
C LEU A 61 16.21 0.53 0.27
N SER A 62 17.43 1.05 0.28
CA SER A 62 18.22 1.14 1.49
C SER A 62 18.85 2.52 1.60
N LEU A 63 18.95 3.02 2.84
CA LEU A 63 19.59 4.28 3.15
C LEU A 63 20.81 4.00 4.01
N HIS A 64 21.96 4.46 3.55
CA HIS A 64 23.24 4.22 4.24
C HIS A 64 23.87 5.54 4.63
N SER A 65 24.52 5.54 5.78
CA SER A 65 25.28 6.66 6.26
C SER A 65 26.41 6.17 7.13
N VAL A 66 27.38 7.04 7.39
CA VAL A 66 28.46 6.77 8.34
C VAL A 66 28.45 7.82 9.42
N ILE A 67 28.86 7.41 10.63
CA ILE A 67 28.98 8.35 11.75
C ILE A 67 30.23 9.19 11.49
N SER A 68 30.06 10.50 11.41
CA SER A 68 31.17 11.43 11.19
C SER A 68 31.69 12.08 12.48
N HIS A 69 30.89 12.05 13.55
CA HIS A 69 31.25 12.63 14.82
C HIS A 69 30.44 12.05 15.96
N VAL A 70 31.11 11.76 17.07
CA VAL A 70 30.47 11.28 18.30
C VAL A 70 31.04 12.10 19.46
N LYS A 71 30.17 12.61 20.32
CA LYS A 71 30.58 13.29 21.55
C LYS A 71 29.54 13.08 22.65
N GLU A 72 29.97 13.21 23.88
CA GLU A 72 29.07 13.22 25.03
C GLU A 72 28.61 14.65 25.30
N ILE A 73 27.37 14.79 25.67
CA ILE A 73 26.77 16.07 26.07
C ILE A 73 26.07 15.91 27.42
N GLU A 74 25.91 17.02 28.11
CA GLU A 74 25.15 17.04 29.37
C GLU A 74 23.68 16.73 29.10
N PRO A 75 23.01 15.99 30.01
CA PRO A 75 21.55 15.78 29.89
C PRO A 75 20.82 17.11 30.06
N GLY A 76 19.81 17.31 29.16
CA GLY A 76 19.09 18.58 29.26
C GLY A 76 17.91 18.76 28.34
#